data_cd0102f491aedad283b13900762cc365
#
_entry.id   cd0102f491aedad283b13900762cc365
#
_cell.length_a   1.000
_cell.length_b   1.000
_cell.length_c   1.000
_cell.angle_alpha   90.00
_cell.angle_beta   90.00
_cell.angle_gamma   90.00
#
_symmetry.space_group_name_H-M   'P 1'
#
loop_
_entity.id
_entity.type
_entity.pdbx_description
1 polymer ?
#
loop_
_entity_poly.entity_id
_entity_poly.type
_entity_poly.pdbx_seq_one_letter_code
_entity_poly.pdbx_strand_id
1 'polypeptide(L)'
;AISGTATGTGTDFTLADGTLTLNAGSKSGTITITDIVDDTLDEDNETVVITLLNPSNTTLGTNNIHTYTINDNDNVPTIDFNITSTESDEPASSIDITVDISEVSGREIKVDYLLTGTATGSGIDFDLEPGTLIIGPGENTSIITIPNIIDDDLAEADETIIITLSNPTNAALGDDNIYTHTILANDEDKRPILISTSPQDDSTRVPIDSDIILTFNKDVNCESGTINIESEDNSSSFAVSLPNQIVSGCGTEIITIDLPTDLEYETEYYVLIEDTVFEDILGNSYKGISDKNEFNFKTPIVLTDPTLKQPVIDNAKAMTQIATRWVDRNVDVISKRMKLSSRQGLRVNFNNKIIFRNINF
;
A
#
# COMPACT_ATOMS: atom_id res chain seq x y z
N ALA A 1 51.66 25.42 -35.60
CA ALA A 1 51.11 24.76 -34.39
C ALA A 1 49.67 24.39 -34.61
N ILE A 2 49.26 23.28 -34.02
CA ILE A 2 47.89 22.74 -34.03
C ILE A 2 47.37 22.77 -32.61
N SER A 3 46.10 23.13 -32.46
CA SER A 3 45.32 23.17 -31.23
C SER A 3 43.83 23.03 -31.56
N GLY A 4 42.97 23.14 -30.62
CA GLY A 4 41.51 23.02 -30.75
C GLY A 4 40.94 22.03 -29.78
N THR A 5 39.67 21.63 -29.96
CA THR A 5 39.01 20.60 -29.13
C THR A 5 39.21 19.21 -29.68
N ALA A 6 39.34 19.06 -31.02
CA ALA A 6 39.57 17.79 -31.70
C ALA A 6 40.96 17.19 -31.36
N THR A 7 40.98 15.88 -31.18
CA THR A 7 42.19 15.11 -30.83
C THR A 7 42.87 14.60 -32.07
N GLY A 8 44.12 15.10 -32.31
CA GLY A 8 44.93 14.65 -33.45
C GLY A 8 45.44 13.22 -33.33
N THR A 9 46.42 12.89 -34.20
CA THR A 9 47.07 11.56 -34.25
C THR A 9 46.18 10.38 -34.66
N GLY A 10 45.08 10.67 -35.38
CA GLY A 10 44.20 9.65 -35.95
C GLY A 10 43.06 9.25 -35.04
N THR A 11 42.78 10.02 -33.96
CA THR A 11 41.55 9.90 -33.19
C THR A 11 40.42 10.57 -33.96
N ASP A 12 40.45 11.90 -34.12
CA ASP A 12 39.43 12.66 -34.86
C ASP A 12 39.97 13.13 -36.22
N PHE A 13 41.26 13.32 -36.35
CA PHE A 13 41.93 13.70 -37.57
C PHE A 13 43.42 13.35 -37.56
N THR A 14 44.03 13.42 -38.74
CA THR A 14 45.47 13.28 -38.87
C THR A 14 46.09 14.58 -39.39
N LEU A 15 46.83 15.25 -38.55
CA LEU A 15 47.74 16.36 -38.85
C LEU A 15 48.68 16.56 -37.67
N ALA A 16 49.98 16.61 -37.93
CA ALA A 16 50.98 16.90 -36.92
C ALA A 16 51.56 18.31 -37.09
N ASP A 17 52.08 18.85 -35.99
CA ASP A 17 52.90 20.08 -36.06
C ASP A 17 54.02 19.94 -37.05
N GLY A 18 54.25 20.95 -37.87
CA GLY A 18 55.28 20.88 -38.92
C GLY A 18 55.64 22.27 -39.42
N THR A 19 56.44 22.25 -40.48
CA THR A 19 56.89 23.48 -41.16
C THR A 19 56.33 23.50 -42.57
N LEU A 20 55.57 24.56 -42.93
CA LEU A 20 55.17 24.82 -44.29
C LEU A 20 56.27 25.55 -45.01
N THR A 21 56.79 24.96 -46.09
CA THR A 21 57.84 25.55 -46.95
C THR A 21 57.24 26.07 -48.24
N LEU A 22 57.43 27.34 -48.52
CA LEU A 22 57.11 27.99 -49.79
C LEU A 22 58.40 28.08 -50.62
N ASN A 23 58.45 27.36 -51.75
CA ASN A 23 59.60 27.40 -52.63
C ASN A 23 59.77 28.77 -53.32
N ALA A 24 60.96 29.11 -53.71
CA ALA A 24 61.28 30.35 -54.46
C ALA A 24 60.38 30.47 -55.72
N GLY A 25 59.61 31.58 -55.78
CA GLY A 25 58.64 31.83 -56.84
C GLY A 25 57.25 31.31 -56.59
N SER A 26 57.00 30.55 -55.55
CA SER A 26 55.66 30.10 -55.11
C SER A 26 54.96 31.20 -54.32
N LYS A 27 53.65 31.38 -54.57
CA LYS A 27 52.77 32.33 -53.87
C LYS A 27 51.88 31.68 -52.87
N SER A 28 51.81 30.37 -52.83
CA SER A 28 50.95 29.58 -51.98
C SER A 28 51.53 28.24 -51.59
N GLY A 29 51.11 27.69 -50.50
CA GLY A 29 51.35 26.31 -50.03
C GLY A 29 50.10 25.79 -49.36
N THR A 30 49.96 24.51 -49.19
CA THR A 30 48.77 23.85 -48.61
C THR A 30 49.17 23.11 -47.33
N ILE A 31 48.37 23.24 -46.30
CA ILE A 31 48.35 22.36 -45.14
C ILE A 31 47.09 21.51 -45.29
N THR A 32 47.25 20.20 -45.21
CA THR A 32 46.13 19.27 -45.42
C THR A 32 45.82 18.57 -44.10
N ILE A 33 44.58 18.69 -43.63
CA ILE A 33 44.01 17.82 -42.61
C ILE A 33 43.53 16.57 -43.31
N THR A 34 44.01 15.39 -42.90
CA THR A 34 43.59 14.10 -43.48
C THR A 34 42.94 13.22 -42.42
N ASP A 35 42.26 12.17 -42.91
CA ASP A 35 41.69 11.12 -42.08
C ASP A 35 40.80 11.70 -40.98
N ILE A 36 39.85 12.57 -41.37
CA ILE A 36 38.79 12.99 -40.48
C ILE A 36 37.95 11.74 -40.21
N VAL A 37 37.91 11.35 -38.93
CA VAL A 37 37.23 10.14 -38.48
C VAL A 37 35.76 10.45 -38.32
N ASP A 38 34.91 9.55 -38.81
CA ASP A 38 33.47 9.50 -38.63
C ASP A 38 33.19 8.26 -37.78
N ASP A 39 32.57 8.40 -36.62
CA ASP A 39 32.19 7.27 -35.75
C ASP A 39 30.68 7.25 -35.52
N THR A 40 30.16 6.77 -34.43
CA THR A 40 28.73 6.68 -34.12
C THR A 40 28.37 7.31 -32.79
N LEU A 41 29.28 8.10 -32.23
CA LEU A 41 29.06 8.76 -30.95
C LEU A 41 28.48 10.15 -31.16
N ASP A 42 27.33 10.40 -30.55
CA ASP A 42 26.79 11.76 -30.41
C ASP A 42 27.71 12.61 -29.53
N GLU A 43 28.36 13.59 -30.14
CA GLU A 43 29.39 14.44 -29.55
C GLU A 43 29.11 15.94 -29.80
N ASP A 44 29.92 16.79 -29.20
CA ASP A 44 29.91 18.21 -29.53
C ASP A 44 30.76 18.45 -30.79
N ASN A 45 30.37 19.40 -31.63
CA ASN A 45 31.21 19.84 -32.74
C ASN A 45 32.61 20.20 -32.25
N GLU A 46 33.60 19.72 -32.92
CA GLU A 46 34.99 19.91 -32.53
C GLU A 46 35.74 20.83 -33.47
N THR A 47 36.89 21.33 -33.04
CA THR A 47 37.70 22.27 -33.80
C THR A 47 39.14 21.84 -33.95
N VAL A 48 39.69 22.03 -35.14
CA VAL A 48 41.11 21.98 -35.43
C VAL A 48 41.59 23.39 -35.73
N VAL A 49 42.42 23.96 -34.86
CA VAL A 49 42.95 25.32 -34.99
C VAL A 49 44.40 25.25 -35.44
N ILE A 50 44.68 25.75 -36.65
CA ILE A 50 46.03 25.83 -37.23
C ILE A 50 46.54 27.24 -37.08
N THR A 51 47.65 27.40 -36.39
CA THR A 51 48.32 28.70 -36.21
C THR A 51 49.67 28.73 -36.89
N LEU A 52 49.90 29.68 -37.81
CA LEU A 52 51.19 29.95 -38.41
C LEU A 52 52.06 30.77 -37.44
N LEU A 53 53.26 30.26 -37.20
CA LEU A 53 54.21 30.84 -36.24
C LEU A 53 55.61 30.92 -36.82
N ASN A 54 56.49 31.74 -36.25
CA ASN A 54 57.94 31.80 -36.49
C ASN A 54 58.32 31.82 -38.01
N PRO A 55 57.81 32.84 -38.75
CA PRO A 55 58.14 32.96 -40.16
C PRO A 55 59.64 33.20 -40.42
N SER A 56 60.23 32.58 -41.48
CA SER A 56 61.54 32.84 -41.91
C SER A 56 61.51 33.49 -43.30
N ASN A 57 62.31 34.53 -43.57
CA ASN A 57 62.35 35.33 -44.79
C ASN A 57 60.99 35.98 -45.21
N THR A 58 60.10 36.11 -44.32
CA THR A 58 58.77 36.79 -44.50
C THR A 58 58.26 37.29 -43.19
N THR A 59 57.04 37.92 -43.21
CA THR A 59 56.29 38.40 -42.00
C THR A 59 54.95 37.71 -42.03
N LEU A 60 54.38 37.46 -40.82
CA LEU A 60 53.00 36.97 -40.70
C LEU A 60 52.03 38.09 -41.06
N GLY A 61 50.99 37.76 -41.79
CA GLY A 61 49.85 38.61 -41.98
C GLY A 61 48.90 38.54 -40.78
N THR A 62 47.80 39.32 -40.89
CA THR A 62 46.74 39.35 -39.82
C THR A 62 45.95 38.05 -39.74
N ASN A 63 45.85 37.30 -40.82
CA ASN A 63 45.11 36.01 -40.90
C ASN A 63 46.09 34.83 -40.73
N ASN A 64 46.68 34.67 -39.61
CA ASN A 64 47.67 33.62 -39.33
C ASN A 64 47.05 32.45 -38.52
N ILE A 65 45.75 32.48 -38.28
CA ILE A 65 44.99 31.42 -37.62
C ILE A 65 43.87 30.98 -38.56
N HIS A 66 43.72 29.67 -38.69
CA HIS A 66 42.61 29.04 -39.38
C HIS A 66 41.95 28.02 -38.46
N THR A 67 40.62 28.07 -38.36
CA THR A 67 39.81 27.09 -37.59
C THR A 67 39.00 26.27 -38.60
N TYR A 68 39.16 24.98 -38.52
CA TYR A 68 38.32 23.98 -39.18
C TYR A 68 37.40 23.37 -38.13
N THR A 69 36.11 23.23 -38.41
CA THR A 69 35.14 22.59 -37.52
C THR A 69 34.80 21.22 -38.06
N ILE A 70 34.95 20.19 -37.25
CA ILE A 70 34.39 18.87 -37.45
C ILE A 70 33.01 18.90 -36.88
N ASN A 71 32.01 18.73 -37.72
CA ASN A 71 30.62 18.71 -37.26
C ASN A 71 30.23 17.28 -36.92
N ASP A 72 29.68 17.11 -35.76
CA ASP A 72 29.02 15.88 -35.38
C ASP A 72 27.75 15.68 -36.25
N ASN A 73 27.55 14.46 -36.73
CA ASN A 73 26.44 14.07 -37.61
C ASN A 73 25.60 12.92 -37.01
N ASP A 74 25.91 12.50 -35.78
CA ASP A 74 25.27 11.40 -35.12
C ASP A 74 23.97 11.86 -34.39
N ASN A 75 23.08 10.93 -34.19
CA ASN A 75 21.82 11.22 -33.53
C ASN A 75 21.96 11.14 -32.01
N VAL A 76 21.33 12.08 -31.31
CA VAL A 76 21.16 11.97 -29.85
C VAL A 76 20.45 10.66 -29.51
N PRO A 77 20.90 9.89 -28.49
CA PRO A 77 20.27 8.66 -28.11
C PRO A 77 18.87 8.88 -27.47
N THR A 78 18.02 7.86 -27.47
CA THR A 78 16.82 7.82 -26.61
C THR A 78 17.15 7.25 -25.25
N ILE A 79 16.43 7.68 -24.21
CA ILE A 79 16.57 7.21 -22.85
C ILE A 79 15.27 6.58 -22.39
N ASP A 80 15.33 5.33 -21.88
CA ASP A 80 14.20 4.50 -21.53
C ASP A 80 14.48 3.66 -20.27
N PHE A 81 13.43 3.22 -19.59
CA PHE A 81 13.56 2.14 -18.63
C PHE A 81 13.77 0.80 -19.34
N ASN A 82 14.71 -0.02 -18.83
CA ASN A 82 14.96 -1.37 -19.36
C ASN A 82 13.73 -2.28 -19.24
N ILE A 83 12.98 -2.12 -18.16
CA ILE A 83 11.68 -2.75 -17.90
C ILE A 83 10.72 -1.71 -17.35
N THR A 84 9.43 -1.87 -17.63
CA THR A 84 8.41 -0.86 -17.26
C THR A 84 7.64 -1.19 -15.98
N SER A 85 7.81 -2.40 -15.43
CA SER A 85 7.15 -2.77 -14.18
C SER A 85 7.87 -3.88 -13.43
N THR A 86 7.76 -3.82 -12.10
CA THR A 86 8.12 -4.89 -11.15
C THR A 86 7.14 -4.93 -9.99
N GLU A 87 7.24 -5.96 -9.15
CA GLU A 87 6.48 -6.10 -7.91
C GLU A 87 7.36 -6.71 -6.82
N SER A 88 7.05 -6.45 -5.57
CA SER A 88 7.64 -7.13 -4.40
C SER A 88 6.69 -7.12 -3.23
N ASP A 89 6.87 -8.08 -2.32
CA ASP A 89 6.29 -8.04 -0.98
C ASP A 89 7.03 -7.03 -0.10
N GLU A 90 6.49 -6.69 1.04
CA GLU A 90 7.14 -6.01 2.15
C GLU A 90 7.76 -7.05 3.12
N PRO A 91 8.95 -6.77 3.72
CA PRO A 91 9.90 -5.73 3.30
C PRO A 91 10.74 -6.14 2.09
N ALA A 92 11.14 -5.17 1.27
CA ALA A 92 12.18 -5.38 0.29
C ALA A 92 13.40 -4.50 0.61
N SER A 93 14.61 -5.09 0.55
CA SER A 93 15.83 -4.41 1.01
C SER A 93 16.28 -3.29 0.09
N SER A 94 16.12 -3.46 -1.22
CA SER A 94 16.35 -2.45 -2.25
C SER A 94 15.84 -2.94 -3.59
N ILE A 95 15.45 -2.01 -4.46
CA ILE A 95 15.01 -2.28 -5.81
C ILE A 95 15.83 -1.41 -6.74
N ASP A 96 16.63 -2.05 -7.60
CA ASP A 96 17.43 -1.38 -8.60
C ASP A 96 16.71 -1.37 -9.96
N ILE A 97 16.50 -0.17 -10.49
CA ILE A 97 15.77 0.10 -11.71
C ILE A 97 16.77 0.60 -12.75
N THR A 98 17.01 -0.19 -13.78
CA THR A 98 17.95 0.14 -14.84
C THR A 98 17.30 1.08 -15.86
N VAL A 99 18.01 2.14 -16.18
CA VAL A 99 17.69 3.09 -17.24
C VAL A 99 18.77 2.96 -18.30
N ASP A 100 18.37 2.69 -19.54
CA ASP A 100 19.25 2.47 -20.68
C ASP A 100 19.15 3.64 -21.68
N ILE A 101 20.21 3.81 -22.49
CA ILE A 101 20.16 4.64 -23.68
C ILE A 101 20.30 3.77 -24.92
N SER A 102 19.69 4.20 -26.04
CA SER A 102 19.68 3.43 -27.30
C SER A 102 21.05 3.20 -27.88
N GLU A 103 21.96 4.16 -27.75
CA GLU A 103 23.33 4.11 -28.21
C GLU A 103 24.22 4.92 -27.26
N VAL A 104 25.48 4.56 -27.16
CA VAL A 104 26.48 5.25 -26.31
C VAL A 104 26.70 6.66 -26.86
N SER A 105 26.78 7.66 -25.95
CA SER A 105 27.12 9.05 -26.29
C SER A 105 28.49 9.44 -25.76
N GLY A 106 29.19 10.30 -26.47
CA GLY A 106 30.38 10.99 -25.98
C GLY A 106 30.12 12.10 -24.99
N ARG A 107 28.82 12.44 -24.76
CA ARG A 107 28.36 13.49 -23.84
C ARG A 107 27.78 12.92 -22.57
N GLU A 108 27.82 13.71 -21.48
CA GLU A 108 27.09 13.40 -20.26
C GLU A 108 25.60 13.60 -20.53
N ILE A 109 24.79 12.56 -20.26
CA ILE A 109 23.34 12.58 -20.36
C ILE A 109 22.76 12.77 -18.95
N LYS A 110 21.75 13.63 -18.85
CA LYS A 110 20.96 13.84 -17.64
C LYS A 110 19.49 13.66 -17.94
N VAL A 111 18.75 13.07 -16.99
CA VAL A 111 17.31 12.98 -17.02
C VAL A 111 16.75 13.16 -15.61
N ASP A 112 15.74 14.00 -15.45
CA ASP A 112 15.03 14.13 -14.19
C ASP A 112 14.05 12.97 -14.05
N TYR A 113 13.83 12.52 -12.80
CA TYR A 113 12.78 11.56 -12.48
C TYR A 113 11.87 12.11 -11.38
N LEU A 114 10.56 11.89 -11.56
CA LEU A 114 9.50 12.28 -10.65
C LEU A 114 8.81 11.05 -10.12
N LEU A 115 8.30 11.13 -8.88
CA LEU A 115 7.60 10.06 -8.19
C LEU A 115 6.12 10.41 -8.07
N THR A 116 5.26 9.43 -8.36
CA THR A 116 3.81 9.46 -8.15
C THR A 116 3.36 8.04 -7.78
N GLY A 117 2.07 7.83 -7.58
CA GLY A 117 1.51 6.52 -7.25
C GLY A 117 0.62 6.60 -6.01
N THR A 118 0.26 5.47 -5.45
CA THR A 118 -0.55 5.37 -4.21
C THR A 118 0.32 5.25 -2.98
N ALA A 119 1.48 4.62 -3.09
CA ALA A 119 2.45 4.49 -2.01
C ALA A 119 2.99 5.85 -1.54
N THR A 120 3.17 6.01 -0.24
CA THR A 120 3.61 7.22 0.43
C THR A 120 5.12 7.19 0.67
N GLY A 121 5.85 8.11 0.06
CA GLY A 121 7.30 8.24 0.23
C GLY A 121 7.72 8.80 1.60
N SER A 122 8.99 9.25 1.67
CA SER A 122 9.59 9.87 2.86
C SER A 122 9.66 8.94 4.08
N GLY A 123 9.87 7.63 3.83
CA GLY A 123 10.09 6.63 4.88
C GLY A 123 8.79 6.13 5.53
N ILE A 124 7.64 6.21 4.86
CA ILE A 124 6.40 5.53 5.24
C ILE A 124 6.38 4.17 4.55
N ASP A 125 6.10 4.09 3.24
CA ASP A 125 6.07 2.83 2.50
C ASP A 125 7.38 2.59 1.75
N PHE A 126 8.08 3.67 1.36
CA PHE A 126 9.37 3.61 0.70
C PHE A 126 10.23 4.85 0.96
N ASP A 127 11.53 4.76 0.62
CA ASP A 127 12.52 5.83 0.87
C ASP A 127 13.24 6.18 -0.45
N LEU A 128 12.59 6.96 -1.30
CA LEU A 128 13.17 7.55 -2.52
C LEU A 128 12.59 8.95 -2.73
N GLU A 129 13.44 9.91 -3.06
CA GLU A 129 13.03 11.27 -3.41
C GLU A 129 13.23 11.52 -4.92
N PRO A 130 12.44 12.43 -5.54
CA PRO A 130 12.67 12.86 -6.92
C PRO A 130 14.09 13.38 -7.12
N GLY A 131 14.66 13.14 -8.30
CA GLY A 131 16.06 13.51 -8.55
C GLY A 131 16.43 13.61 -10.03
N THR A 132 17.74 13.66 -10.29
CA THR A 132 18.30 13.64 -11.62
C THR A 132 19.26 12.46 -11.75
N LEU A 133 19.01 11.59 -12.72
CA LEU A 133 19.92 10.51 -13.10
C LEU A 133 20.95 11.02 -14.08
N ILE A 134 22.19 10.54 -13.95
CA ILE A 134 23.31 10.88 -14.81
C ILE A 134 23.87 9.60 -15.44
N ILE A 135 24.09 9.62 -16.76
CA ILE A 135 24.82 8.61 -17.52
C ILE A 135 26.08 9.31 -18.02
N GLY A 136 27.25 8.80 -17.67
CA GLY A 136 28.54 9.38 -18.05
C GLY A 136 28.88 9.14 -19.52
N PRO A 137 29.78 9.96 -20.11
CA PRO A 137 30.27 9.71 -21.45
C PRO A 137 30.85 8.31 -21.57
N GLY A 138 30.46 7.59 -22.62
CA GLY A 138 30.94 6.22 -22.89
C GLY A 138 30.16 5.14 -22.10
N GLU A 139 29.23 5.50 -21.22
CA GLU A 139 28.33 4.58 -20.54
C GLU A 139 27.01 4.47 -21.30
N ASN A 140 26.33 3.34 -21.18
CA ASN A 140 25.03 3.11 -21.83
C ASN A 140 23.89 2.87 -20.86
N THR A 141 24.16 2.84 -19.57
CA THR A 141 23.13 2.56 -18.53
C THR A 141 23.45 3.30 -17.24
N SER A 142 22.41 3.54 -16.44
CA SER A 142 22.53 3.96 -15.05
C SER A 142 21.35 3.39 -14.23
N ILE A 143 21.39 3.52 -12.89
CA ILE A 143 20.44 2.86 -11.99
C ILE A 143 19.77 3.91 -11.09
N ILE A 144 18.44 3.83 -11.00
CA ILE A 144 17.67 4.46 -9.93
C ILE A 144 17.42 3.37 -8.88
N THR A 145 17.80 3.60 -7.62
CA THR A 145 17.61 2.64 -6.54
C THR A 145 16.54 3.14 -5.59
N ILE A 146 15.51 2.34 -5.35
CA ILE A 146 14.62 2.51 -4.20
C ILE A 146 15.31 1.78 -3.04
N PRO A 147 15.81 2.47 -1.99
CA PRO A 147 16.69 1.82 -1.01
C PRO A 147 15.97 0.87 -0.07
N ASN A 148 14.70 1.12 0.25
CA ASN A 148 13.88 0.29 1.12
C ASN A 148 12.43 0.33 0.66
N ILE A 149 11.75 -0.83 0.73
CA ILE A 149 10.31 -0.94 0.90
C ILE A 149 10.10 -1.26 2.38
N ILE A 150 9.26 -0.51 3.05
CA ILE A 150 9.08 -0.54 4.50
C ILE A 150 7.89 -1.45 4.81
N ASP A 151 8.09 -2.34 5.79
CA ASP A 151 7.10 -3.28 6.29
C ASP A 151 6.56 -2.72 7.61
N ASP A 152 5.25 -2.65 7.75
CA ASP A 152 4.60 -2.35 9.00
C ASP A 152 3.56 -3.44 9.36
N ASP A 153 2.73 -3.23 10.34
CA ASP A 153 1.72 -4.22 10.77
C ASP A 153 0.29 -3.81 10.31
N LEU A 154 0.16 -2.85 9.41
CA LEU A 154 -1.13 -2.37 8.92
C LEU A 154 -1.56 -3.18 7.70
N ALA A 155 -2.80 -3.67 7.73
CA ALA A 155 -3.40 -4.30 6.55
C ALA A 155 -3.80 -3.22 5.54
N GLU A 156 -3.11 -3.18 4.45
CA GLU A 156 -3.30 -2.23 3.36
C GLU A 156 -3.75 -2.94 2.07
N ALA A 157 -3.98 -2.20 1.03
CA ALA A 157 -4.15 -2.74 -0.31
C ALA A 157 -2.82 -2.63 -1.06
N ASP A 158 -2.65 -3.40 -2.13
CA ASP A 158 -1.50 -3.25 -3.02
C ASP A 158 -1.33 -1.79 -3.43
N GLU A 159 -0.11 -1.29 -3.34
CA GLU A 159 0.23 0.09 -3.62
C GLU A 159 1.22 0.23 -4.78
N THR A 160 1.38 1.43 -5.31
CA THR A 160 2.24 1.67 -6.47
C THR A 160 3.19 2.82 -6.25
N ILE A 161 4.44 2.64 -6.70
CA ILE A 161 5.44 3.69 -6.92
C ILE A 161 5.58 3.85 -8.44
N ILE A 162 5.25 5.04 -8.96
CA ILE A 162 5.38 5.33 -10.38
C ILE A 162 6.50 6.33 -10.57
N ILE A 163 7.51 5.95 -11.35
CA ILE A 163 8.65 6.80 -11.70
C ILE A 163 8.51 7.24 -13.14
N THR A 164 8.57 8.56 -13.38
CA THR A 164 8.46 9.14 -14.72
C THR A 164 9.73 9.91 -15.06
N LEU A 165 10.40 9.55 -16.17
CA LEU A 165 11.54 10.30 -16.71
C LEU A 165 11.06 11.56 -17.40
N SER A 166 11.82 12.66 -17.26
CA SER A 166 11.49 13.97 -17.86
C SER A 166 12.74 14.82 -18.07
N ASN A 167 12.61 15.88 -18.88
CA ASN A 167 13.65 16.89 -19.12
C ASN A 167 15.03 16.31 -19.47
N PRO A 168 15.16 15.39 -20.43
CA PRO A 168 16.46 14.84 -20.80
C PRO A 168 17.37 15.95 -21.39
N THR A 169 18.67 15.83 -21.12
CA THR A 169 19.73 16.66 -21.70
C THR A 169 20.68 15.74 -22.45
N ASN A 170 21.04 16.09 -23.67
CA ASN A 170 21.83 15.29 -24.62
C ASN A 170 21.21 13.93 -24.95
N ALA A 171 19.90 13.78 -24.77
CA ALA A 171 19.11 12.61 -25.15
C ALA A 171 17.66 13.04 -25.49
N ALA A 172 16.90 12.17 -26.11
CA ALA A 172 15.47 12.28 -26.26
C ALA A 172 14.77 11.24 -25.37
N LEU A 173 13.55 11.51 -24.88
CA LEU A 173 12.76 10.48 -24.21
C LEU A 173 12.31 9.44 -25.22
N GLY A 174 12.45 8.16 -24.88
CA GLY A 174 11.87 7.06 -25.61
C GLY A 174 10.43 6.77 -25.21
N ASP A 175 9.91 5.63 -25.65
CA ASP A 175 8.51 5.24 -25.42
C ASP A 175 8.30 4.68 -23.99
N ASP A 176 9.33 4.02 -23.41
CA ASP A 176 9.31 3.37 -22.11
C ASP A 176 9.82 4.31 -20.99
N ASN A 177 9.28 5.52 -20.91
CA ASN A 177 9.70 6.56 -19.96
C ASN A 177 8.93 6.56 -18.63
N ILE A 178 8.06 5.57 -18.41
CA ILE A 178 7.30 5.37 -17.16
C ILE A 178 7.57 3.97 -16.63
N TYR A 179 7.92 3.89 -15.35
CA TYR A 179 8.12 2.65 -14.63
C TYR A 179 7.15 2.58 -13.44
N THR A 180 6.59 1.39 -13.19
CA THR A 180 5.71 1.14 -12.05
C THR A 180 6.26 0.00 -11.20
N HIS A 181 6.47 0.24 -9.91
CA HIS A 181 6.67 -0.80 -8.93
C HIS A 181 5.39 -0.98 -8.11
N THR A 182 4.93 -2.23 -7.98
CA THR A 182 3.80 -2.58 -7.12
C THR A 182 4.32 -3.18 -5.83
N ILE A 183 3.94 -2.59 -4.71
CA ILE A 183 4.15 -3.14 -3.37
C ILE A 183 2.93 -4.01 -3.09
N LEU A 184 3.16 -5.31 -2.84
CA LEU A 184 2.09 -6.26 -2.56
C LEU A 184 1.80 -6.28 -1.07
N ALA A 185 0.53 -6.09 -0.73
CA ALA A 185 0.08 -6.21 0.65
C ALA A 185 0.35 -7.60 1.20
N ASN A 186 1.03 -7.70 2.35
CA ASN A 186 1.40 -8.97 2.97
C ASN A 186 0.81 -9.14 4.37
N ASP A 187 0.20 -8.10 4.95
CA ASP A 187 -0.41 -8.13 6.24
C ASP A 187 -1.88 -8.56 6.19
N GLU A 188 -2.23 -9.49 7.08
CA GLU A 188 -3.63 -9.85 7.30
C GLU A 188 -4.32 -8.74 8.09
N ASP A 189 -5.58 -8.45 7.75
CA ASP A 189 -6.41 -7.53 8.54
C ASP A 189 -6.53 -8.06 9.98
N LYS A 190 -5.71 -7.51 10.86
CA LYS A 190 -5.61 -7.88 12.28
C LYS A 190 -6.71 -7.25 13.13
N ARG A 191 -7.58 -6.41 12.54
CA ARG A 191 -8.68 -5.74 13.26
C ARG A 191 -9.65 -6.77 13.86
N PRO A 192 -10.28 -6.45 15.00
CA PRO A 192 -11.36 -7.26 15.53
C PRO A 192 -12.50 -7.39 14.52
N ILE A 193 -13.05 -8.60 14.39
CA ILE A 193 -14.20 -8.90 13.52
C ILE A 193 -15.39 -9.24 14.41
N LEU A 194 -16.52 -8.58 14.20
CA LEU A 194 -17.79 -8.94 14.85
C LEU A 194 -18.31 -10.23 14.22
N ILE A 195 -18.37 -11.33 15.01
CA ILE A 195 -18.78 -12.66 14.57
C ILE A 195 -20.29 -12.84 14.67
N SER A 196 -20.88 -12.33 15.75
CA SER A 196 -22.32 -12.47 16.00
C SER A 196 -22.84 -11.40 16.92
N THR A 197 -24.15 -11.15 16.82
CA THR A 197 -24.90 -10.24 17.69
C THR A 197 -26.03 -10.96 18.39
N SER A 198 -26.46 -10.44 19.56
CA SER A 198 -27.71 -10.76 20.17
C SER A 198 -28.38 -9.44 20.62
N PRO A 199 -29.56 -9.09 20.10
CA PRO A 199 -30.36 -9.82 19.11
C PRO A 199 -29.57 -10.14 17.84
N GLN A 200 -29.94 -11.23 17.16
CA GLN A 200 -29.37 -11.57 15.88
C GLN A 200 -29.83 -10.54 14.83
N ASP A 201 -28.98 -10.19 13.89
CA ASP A 201 -29.33 -9.32 12.78
C ASP A 201 -30.59 -9.83 12.04
N ASP A 202 -31.46 -8.93 11.59
CA ASP A 202 -32.77 -9.20 10.98
C ASP A 202 -33.73 -9.98 11.89
N SER A 203 -33.45 -10.15 13.18
CA SER A 203 -34.32 -10.91 14.07
C SER A 203 -35.63 -10.15 14.38
N THR A 204 -36.70 -10.92 14.52
CA THR A 204 -38.01 -10.39 14.84
C THR A 204 -38.51 -10.94 16.18
N ARG A 205 -39.41 -10.21 16.85
CA ARG A 205 -39.96 -10.55 18.16
C ARG A 205 -38.92 -10.59 19.27
N VAL A 206 -37.92 -9.73 19.18
CA VAL A 206 -36.90 -9.56 20.21
C VAL A 206 -37.56 -9.05 21.48
N PRO A 207 -37.37 -9.69 22.65
CA PRO A 207 -37.92 -9.18 23.91
C PRO A 207 -37.49 -7.75 24.16
N ILE A 208 -38.41 -6.95 24.72
CA ILE A 208 -38.14 -5.52 24.94
C ILE A 208 -37.07 -5.28 26.02
N ASP A 209 -36.85 -6.22 26.89
CA ASP A 209 -35.83 -6.24 27.96
C ASP A 209 -34.50 -6.88 27.53
N SER A 210 -34.26 -7.02 26.23
CA SER A 210 -33.04 -7.64 25.73
C SER A 210 -31.85 -6.70 25.82
N ASP A 211 -30.72 -7.22 26.31
CA ASP A 211 -29.41 -6.60 26.16
C ASP A 211 -28.93 -6.70 24.71
N ILE A 212 -28.05 -5.77 24.32
CA ILE A 212 -27.27 -5.89 23.06
C ILE A 212 -25.95 -6.58 23.39
N ILE A 213 -25.70 -7.74 22.78
CA ILE A 213 -24.47 -8.50 22.96
C ILE A 213 -23.74 -8.56 21.62
N LEU A 214 -22.47 -8.18 21.64
CA LEU A 214 -21.55 -8.23 20.50
C LEU A 214 -20.49 -9.30 20.80
N THR A 215 -20.27 -10.23 19.87
CA THR A 215 -19.23 -11.26 20.00
C THR A 215 -18.18 -11.08 18.91
N PHE A 216 -16.95 -10.84 19.31
CA PHE A 216 -15.82 -10.64 18.43
C PHE A 216 -14.97 -11.93 18.28
N ASN A 217 -14.11 -11.96 17.26
CA ASN A 217 -13.16 -13.07 17.02
C ASN A 217 -11.97 -13.07 17.98
N LYS A 218 -11.78 -12.00 18.75
CA LYS A 218 -10.69 -11.79 19.71
C LYS A 218 -11.14 -10.83 20.83
N ASP A 219 -10.35 -10.74 21.89
CA ASP A 219 -10.56 -9.80 22.98
C ASP A 219 -10.50 -8.36 22.47
N VAL A 220 -11.47 -7.53 22.89
CA VAL A 220 -11.54 -6.10 22.55
C VAL A 220 -11.63 -5.24 23.81
N ASN A 221 -10.83 -4.19 23.86
CA ASN A 221 -10.93 -3.09 24.82
C ASN A 221 -12.04 -2.13 24.38
N CYS A 222 -12.61 -1.41 25.36
CA CYS A 222 -13.57 -0.35 25.11
C CYS A 222 -12.87 1.00 25.21
N GLU A 223 -12.73 1.67 24.08
CA GLU A 223 -12.08 2.98 23.99
C GLU A 223 -13.11 4.13 23.99
N SER A 224 -12.75 5.30 23.50
CA SER A 224 -13.68 6.42 23.43
C SER A 224 -14.49 6.38 22.14
N GLY A 225 -15.79 6.68 22.23
CA GLY A 225 -16.66 6.75 21.08
C GLY A 225 -18.12 6.50 21.47
N THR A 226 -18.99 6.36 20.48
CA THR A 226 -20.42 6.25 20.69
C THR A 226 -21.01 5.02 20.00
N ILE A 227 -21.89 4.32 20.73
CA ILE A 227 -22.78 3.29 20.20
C ILE A 227 -24.18 3.88 20.19
N ASN A 228 -24.83 3.93 19.04
CA ASN A 228 -26.20 4.40 18.90
C ASN A 228 -27.14 3.23 18.60
N ILE A 229 -28.18 3.08 19.42
CA ILE A 229 -29.31 2.17 19.19
C ILE A 229 -30.50 3.04 18.88
N GLU A 230 -31.01 3.03 17.66
CA GLU A 230 -32.01 3.96 17.17
C GLU A 230 -33.19 3.21 16.57
N SER A 231 -34.41 3.73 16.78
CA SER A 231 -35.60 3.22 16.10
C SER A 231 -35.68 3.79 14.66
N GLU A 232 -36.17 2.98 13.72
CA GLU A 232 -36.30 3.40 12.31
C GLU A 232 -37.24 4.61 12.14
N ASP A 233 -38.22 4.77 13.01
CA ASP A 233 -39.16 5.91 13.03
C ASP A 233 -38.70 7.11 13.89
N ASN A 234 -37.48 7.05 14.43
CA ASN A 234 -36.90 8.04 15.35
C ASN A 234 -37.72 8.31 16.62
N SER A 235 -38.59 7.38 17.02
CA SER A 235 -39.39 7.52 18.23
C SER A 235 -38.59 7.23 19.51
N SER A 236 -37.53 6.41 19.41
CA SER A 236 -36.69 6.00 20.52
C SER A 236 -35.21 5.93 20.08
N SER A 237 -34.33 6.40 20.95
CA SER A 237 -32.88 6.30 20.71
C SER A 237 -32.10 6.21 22.02
N PHE A 238 -31.04 5.42 22.02
CA PHE A 238 -30.07 5.29 23.10
C PHE A 238 -28.67 5.59 22.53
N ALA A 239 -28.04 6.66 22.99
CA ALA A 239 -26.68 6.98 22.69
C ALA A 239 -25.77 6.61 23.86
N VAL A 240 -24.91 5.64 23.69
CA VAL A 240 -24.00 5.12 24.71
C VAL A 240 -22.60 5.60 24.40
N SER A 241 -22.16 6.68 25.05
CA SER A 241 -20.78 7.17 24.93
C SER A 241 -19.88 6.42 25.91
N LEU A 242 -18.76 5.89 25.44
CA LEU A 242 -17.78 5.18 26.25
C LEU A 242 -16.73 6.12 26.85
N PRO A 243 -16.19 5.81 28.06
CA PRO A 243 -16.54 4.68 28.93
C PRO A 243 -17.91 4.83 29.61
N ASN A 244 -18.67 3.73 29.72
CA ASN A 244 -20.01 3.73 30.30
C ASN A 244 -20.25 2.49 31.16
N GLN A 245 -20.99 2.65 32.30
CA GLN A 245 -21.26 1.57 33.25
C GLN A 245 -22.25 0.50 32.73
N ILE A 246 -23.05 0.84 31.73
CA ILE A 246 -23.99 -0.10 31.09
C ILE A 246 -23.30 -1.01 30.08
N VAL A 247 -22.02 -0.75 29.76
CA VAL A 247 -21.20 -1.60 28.87
C VAL A 247 -20.26 -2.43 29.74
N SER A 248 -20.30 -3.73 29.55
CA SER A 248 -19.48 -4.70 30.27
C SER A 248 -18.82 -5.67 29.29
N GLY A 249 -17.77 -6.38 29.75
CA GLY A 249 -17.02 -7.33 28.93
C GLY A 249 -15.80 -6.74 28.25
N CYS A 250 -15.47 -5.47 28.44
CA CYS A 250 -14.25 -4.85 27.90
C CYS A 250 -13.02 -5.66 28.31
N GLY A 251 -12.12 -5.95 27.38
CA GLY A 251 -10.99 -6.86 27.55
C GLY A 251 -11.33 -8.32 27.31
N THR A 252 -12.49 -8.63 26.72
CA THR A 252 -12.89 -10.00 26.32
C THR A 252 -13.52 -10.00 24.93
N GLU A 253 -13.78 -11.19 24.38
CA GLU A 253 -14.45 -11.38 23.08
C GLU A 253 -15.94 -10.97 23.11
N ILE A 254 -16.55 -10.80 24.29
CA ILE A 254 -18.01 -10.58 24.42
C ILE A 254 -18.28 -9.26 25.14
N ILE A 255 -18.87 -8.35 24.42
CA ILE A 255 -19.34 -7.07 24.95
C ILE A 255 -20.84 -7.13 25.16
N THR A 256 -21.31 -6.69 26.33
CA THR A 256 -22.74 -6.59 26.66
C THR A 256 -23.09 -5.15 26.98
N ILE A 257 -24.14 -4.65 26.34
CA ILE A 257 -24.73 -3.33 26.55
C ILE A 257 -26.09 -3.55 27.21
N ASP A 258 -26.18 -3.25 28.51
CA ASP A 258 -27.40 -3.34 29.33
C ASP A 258 -28.17 -2.02 29.16
N LEU A 259 -29.29 -2.03 28.44
CA LEU A 259 -30.02 -0.83 28.12
C LEU A 259 -30.72 -0.27 29.38
N PRO A 260 -30.69 1.06 29.61
CA PRO A 260 -31.20 1.67 30.84
C PRO A 260 -32.72 1.61 30.97
N THR A 261 -33.44 1.32 29.90
CA THR A 261 -34.89 1.13 29.84
C THR A 261 -35.25 0.13 28.77
N ASP A 262 -36.41 -0.51 28.90
CA ASP A 262 -36.93 -1.42 27.89
C ASP A 262 -37.13 -0.74 26.54
N LEU A 263 -37.00 -1.52 25.48
CA LEU A 263 -37.30 -1.12 24.10
C LEU A 263 -38.80 -0.96 23.89
N GLU A 264 -39.22 -0.14 22.93
CA GLU A 264 -40.60 0.01 22.55
C GLU A 264 -41.15 -1.23 21.82
N TYR A 265 -42.43 -1.56 21.98
CA TYR A 265 -43.08 -2.63 21.21
C TYR A 265 -43.26 -2.24 19.74
N GLU A 266 -43.39 -3.24 18.87
CA GLU A 266 -43.64 -3.11 17.41
C GLU A 266 -42.65 -2.23 16.66
N THR A 267 -41.47 -2.01 17.23
CA THR A 267 -40.46 -1.07 16.77
C THR A 267 -39.30 -1.81 16.15
N GLU A 268 -38.79 -1.30 15.03
CA GLU A 268 -37.58 -1.76 14.36
C GLU A 268 -36.44 -0.87 14.82
N TYR A 269 -35.38 -1.50 15.31
CA TYR A 269 -34.18 -0.85 15.82
C TYR A 269 -32.96 -1.22 14.94
N TYR A 270 -32.03 -0.30 14.85
CA TYR A 270 -30.70 -0.56 14.27
C TYR A 270 -29.61 -0.05 15.23
N VAL A 271 -28.42 -0.64 15.08
CA VAL A 271 -27.27 -0.31 15.93
C VAL A 271 -26.15 0.23 15.04
N LEU A 272 -25.65 1.42 15.39
CA LEU A 272 -24.47 2.03 14.79
C LEU A 272 -23.34 2.07 15.82
N ILE A 273 -22.12 1.80 15.40
CA ILE A 273 -20.94 1.76 16.26
C ILE A 273 -19.83 2.56 15.57
N GLU A 274 -19.30 3.59 16.23
CA GLU A 274 -18.15 4.31 15.74
C GLU A 274 -16.90 3.40 15.70
N ASP A 275 -16.02 3.59 14.74
CA ASP A 275 -14.81 2.80 14.52
C ASP A 275 -13.73 2.95 15.62
N THR A 276 -13.88 3.97 16.48
CA THR A 276 -13.01 4.22 17.65
C THR A 276 -13.45 3.53 18.94
N VAL A 277 -14.58 2.82 18.92
CA VAL A 277 -15.21 2.28 20.15
C VAL A 277 -14.49 1.04 20.67
N PHE A 278 -14.05 0.15 19.79
CA PHE A 278 -13.44 -1.12 20.15
C PHE A 278 -12.08 -1.30 19.49
N GLU A 279 -11.08 -1.66 20.28
CA GLU A 279 -9.71 -1.97 19.81
C GLU A 279 -9.22 -3.27 20.40
N ASP A 280 -8.39 -4.02 19.70
CA ASP A 280 -7.67 -5.14 20.31
C ASP A 280 -6.51 -4.66 21.19
N ILE A 281 -5.80 -5.60 21.82
CA ILE A 281 -4.68 -5.28 22.73
C ILE A 281 -3.49 -4.63 21.98
N LEU A 282 -3.43 -4.75 20.66
CA LEU A 282 -2.37 -4.18 19.81
C LEU A 282 -2.73 -2.80 19.27
N GLY A 283 -3.96 -2.31 19.55
CA GLY A 283 -4.44 -1.01 19.08
C GLY A 283 -5.12 -1.05 17.70
N ASN A 284 -5.41 -2.25 17.17
CA ASN A 284 -6.18 -2.35 15.93
C ASN A 284 -7.66 -2.10 16.21
N SER A 285 -8.22 -1.03 15.64
CA SER A 285 -9.60 -0.63 15.85
C SER A 285 -10.56 -1.49 15.02
N TYR A 286 -11.71 -1.87 15.62
CA TYR A 286 -12.84 -2.44 14.89
C TYR A 286 -13.37 -1.43 13.86
N LYS A 287 -13.74 -1.87 12.66
CA LYS A 287 -14.24 -0.99 11.58
C LYS A 287 -15.51 -0.21 11.89
N GLY A 288 -16.19 -0.52 13.01
CA GLY A 288 -17.50 0.04 13.34
C GLY A 288 -18.66 -0.56 12.54
N ILE A 289 -19.87 0.00 12.78
CA ILE A 289 -21.08 -0.25 11.99
C ILE A 289 -21.64 1.12 11.61
N SER A 290 -21.61 1.46 10.33
CA SER A 290 -22.10 2.76 9.81
C SER A 290 -23.36 2.64 8.97
N ASP A 291 -23.74 1.43 8.53
CA ASP A 291 -24.96 1.16 7.78
C ASP A 291 -26.00 0.53 8.70
N LYS A 292 -27.18 1.15 8.80
CA LYS A 292 -28.31 0.66 9.58
C LYS A 292 -28.84 -0.72 9.17
N ASN A 293 -28.50 -1.19 7.97
CA ASN A 293 -28.86 -2.52 7.50
C ASN A 293 -27.83 -3.60 7.91
N GLU A 294 -26.71 -3.24 8.53
CA GLU A 294 -25.67 -4.18 8.96
C GLU A 294 -26.00 -4.84 10.31
N PHE A 295 -26.77 -4.16 11.17
CA PHE A 295 -27.30 -4.71 12.42
C PHE A 295 -28.62 -4.07 12.77
N ASN A 296 -29.70 -4.79 12.53
CA ASN A 296 -31.07 -4.37 12.87
C ASN A 296 -31.88 -5.53 13.45
N PHE A 297 -32.96 -5.19 14.17
CA PHE A 297 -33.88 -6.17 14.74
C PHE A 297 -35.22 -5.52 15.05
N LYS A 298 -36.29 -6.34 15.25
CA LYS A 298 -37.65 -5.88 15.52
C LYS A 298 -38.20 -6.47 16.79
N THR A 299 -38.80 -5.62 17.64
CA THR A 299 -39.46 -6.02 18.86
C THR A 299 -40.86 -6.63 18.62
N PRO A 300 -41.45 -7.34 19.61
CA PRO A 300 -42.72 -8.03 19.41
C PRO A 300 -43.90 -7.07 19.34
N ILE A 301 -44.96 -7.52 18.72
CA ILE A 301 -46.25 -6.81 18.74
C ILE A 301 -46.90 -6.84 20.13
N VAL A 302 -47.61 -5.79 20.47
CA VAL A 302 -48.46 -5.78 21.67
C VAL A 302 -49.68 -6.68 21.43
N LEU A 303 -49.78 -7.77 22.17
CA LEU A 303 -51.00 -8.58 22.16
C LEU A 303 -52.08 -7.86 23.00
N THR A 304 -52.88 -7.02 22.34
CA THR A 304 -53.97 -6.26 23.00
C THR A 304 -55.21 -7.11 23.24
N ASP A 305 -55.39 -8.22 22.49
CA ASP A 305 -56.52 -9.12 22.64
C ASP A 305 -56.32 -10.09 23.81
N PRO A 306 -57.09 -9.96 24.91
CA PRO A 306 -56.94 -10.85 26.06
C PRO A 306 -57.30 -12.30 25.74
N THR A 307 -58.06 -12.59 24.66
CA THR A 307 -58.38 -13.95 24.22
C THR A 307 -57.20 -14.67 23.57
N LEU A 308 -56.23 -13.92 23.04
CA LEU A 308 -55.01 -14.45 22.42
C LEU A 308 -53.84 -14.61 23.42
N LYS A 309 -53.86 -13.87 24.55
CA LYS A 309 -52.83 -13.97 25.60
C LYS A 309 -52.80 -15.34 26.27
N GLN A 310 -53.98 -15.90 26.58
CA GLN A 310 -54.08 -17.14 27.31
C GLN A 310 -53.49 -18.36 26.57
N PRO A 311 -53.77 -18.58 25.28
CA PRO A 311 -53.14 -19.67 24.51
C PRO A 311 -51.61 -19.55 24.43
N VAL A 312 -51.04 -18.34 24.33
CA VAL A 312 -49.60 -18.09 24.32
C VAL A 312 -48.96 -18.45 25.66
N ILE A 313 -49.55 -18.02 26.75
CA ILE A 313 -49.10 -18.34 28.11
C ILE A 313 -49.21 -19.86 28.37
N ASP A 314 -50.29 -20.50 27.93
CA ASP A 314 -50.47 -21.95 28.12
C ASP A 314 -49.47 -22.77 27.28
N ASN A 315 -49.17 -22.34 26.09
CA ASN A 315 -48.13 -22.95 25.26
C ASN A 315 -46.70 -22.77 25.87
N ALA A 316 -46.38 -21.57 26.37
CA ALA A 316 -45.10 -21.32 27.04
C ALA A 316 -44.96 -22.17 28.32
N LYS A 317 -46.03 -22.28 29.13
CA LYS A 317 -46.05 -23.18 30.30
C LYS A 317 -45.88 -24.65 29.91
N ALA A 318 -46.52 -25.09 28.83
CA ALA A 318 -46.38 -26.45 28.32
C ALA A 318 -44.95 -26.76 27.84
N MET A 319 -44.31 -25.82 27.13
CA MET A 319 -42.91 -25.93 26.71
C MET A 319 -41.96 -25.99 27.91
N THR A 320 -42.17 -25.13 28.92
CA THR A 320 -41.40 -25.13 30.17
C THR A 320 -41.55 -26.50 30.90
N GLN A 321 -42.77 -27.05 30.96
CA GLN A 321 -43.01 -28.36 31.56
C GLN A 321 -42.34 -29.51 30.76
N ILE A 322 -42.31 -29.43 29.43
CA ILE A 322 -41.63 -30.38 28.58
C ILE A 322 -40.11 -30.32 28.82
N ALA A 323 -39.57 -29.11 28.86
CA ALA A 323 -38.15 -28.90 29.13
C ALA A 323 -37.74 -29.43 30.52
N THR A 324 -38.54 -29.11 31.55
CA THR A 324 -38.31 -29.63 32.92
C THR A 324 -38.37 -31.14 32.96
N ARG A 325 -39.38 -31.78 32.33
CA ARG A 325 -39.49 -33.24 32.27
C ARG A 325 -38.33 -33.88 31.51
N TRP A 326 -37.80 -33.20 30.49
CA TRP A 326 -36.65 -33.67 29.72
C TRP A 326 -35.37 -33.63 30.55
N VAL A 327 -35.15 -32.52 31.30
CA VAL A 327 -34.05 -32.39 32.24
C VAL A 327 -34.12 -33.44 33.34
N ASP A 328 -35.29 -33.63 33.98
CA ASP A 328 -35.48 -34.61 35.06
C ASP A 328 -35.22 -36.07 34.57
N ARG A 329 -35.70 -36.40 33.36
CA ARG A 329 -35.43 -37.72 32.74
C ARG A 329 -33.95 -37.95 32.48
N ASN A 330 -33.28 -36.94 31.95
CA ASN A 330 -31.86 -37.11 31.63
C ASN A 330 -30.98 -37.10 32.88
N VAL A 331 -31.30 -36.33 33.90
CA VAL A 331 -30.65 -36.38 35.22
C VAL A 331 -30.82 -37.76 35.84
N ASP A 332 -32.02 -38.38 35.76
CA ASP A 332 -32.27 -39.70 36.30
C ASP A 332 -31.51 -40.81 35.55
N VAL A 333 -31.38 -40.71 34.20
CA VAL A 333 -30.57 -41.61 33.41
C VAL A 333 -29.06 -41.49 33.73
N ILE A 334 -28.59 -40.24 33.87
CA ILE A 334 -27.21 -39.94 34.23
C ILE A 334 -26.91 -40.47 35.65
N SER A 335 -27.84 -40.23 36.60
CA SER A 335 -27.72 -40.71 37.97
C SER A 335 -27.71 -42.24 38.08
N LYS A 336 -28.51 -42.94 37.26
CA LYS A 336 -28.52 -44.40 37.16
C LYS A 336 -27.24 -44.96 36.54
N ARG A 337 -26.70 -44.31 35.51
CA ARG A 337 -25.41 -44.68 34.91
C ARG A 337 -24.23 -44.43 35.85
N MET A 338 -24.26 -43.34 36.63
CA MET A 338 -23.25 -43.04 37.62
C MET A 338 -23.29 -44.06 38.83
N LYS A 339 -24.47 -44.51 39.25
CA LYS A 339 -24.59 -45.56 40.27
C LYS A 339 -24.04 -46.91 39.79
N LEU A 340 -24.11 -47.20 38.47
CA LEU A 340 -23.49 -48.38 37.87
C LEU A 340 -21.95 -48.24 37.79
N SER A 341 -21.45 -47.03 37.56
CA SER A 341 -20.01 -46.70 37.53
C SER A 341 -19.38 -46.65 38.91
N SER A 342 -20.11 -46.25 39.95
CA SER A 342 -19.61 -46.20 41.31
C SER A 342 -19.30 -47.59 41.94
N ARG A 343 -19.84 -48.66 41.35
CA ARG A 343 -19.47 -50.05 41.71
C ARG A 343 -18.05 -50.43 41.26
N GLN A 344 -17.41 -49.59 40.40
CA GLN A 344 -16.03 -49.74 39.91
C GLN A 344 -15.02 -48.74 40.53
N GLY A 345 -15.37 -48.07 41.64
CA GLY A 345 -14.41 -47.31 42.44
C GLY A 345 -14.19 -45.83 42.08
N LEU A 346 -15.02 -45.25 41.20
CA LEU A 346 -14.91 -43.82 40.86
C LEU A 346 -15.82 -42.98 41.76
N ARG A 347 -15.24 -42.12 42.63
CA ARG A 347 -15.98 -41.10 43.38
C ARG A 347 -15.99 -39.80 42.62
N VAL A 348 -17.17 -39.34 42.17
CA VAL A 348 -17.37 -38.03 41.55
C VAL A 348 -18.10 -37.13 42.56
N ASN A 349 -17.48 -36.01 42.91
CA ASN A 349 -18.05 -35.04 43.83
C ASN A 349 -18.70 -33.91 43.02
N PHE A 350 -20.03 -33.71 43.18
CA PHE A 350 -20.76 -32.65 42.49
C PHE A 350 -21.05 -31.51 43.45
N ASN A 351 -20.39 -30.34 43.23
CA ASN A 351 -20.93 -29.07 43.72
C ASN A 351 -21.99 -28.61 42.73
N ASN A 352 -23.16 -28.23 43.22
CA ASN A 352 -24.43 -27.87 42.57
C ASN A 352 -24.35 -26.79 41.44
N LYS A 353 -23.53 -27.01 40.42
CA LYS A 353 -23.46 -26.14 39.26
C LYS A 353 -23.39 -27.00 37.99
N ILE A 354 -24.51 -27.13 37.29
CA ILE A 354 -24.56 -27.75 35.98
C ILE A 354 -24.13 -26.68 35.00
N ILE A 355 -22.94 -26.79 34.46
CA ILE A 355 -22.46 -25.94 33.37
C ILE A 355 -22.73 -26.70 32.07
N PHE A 356 -23.65 -26.23 31.25
CA PHE A 356 -23.84 -26.73 29.89
C PHE A 356 -22.78 -26.07 29.00
N ARG A 357 -21.78 -26.82 28.56
CA ARG A 357 -20.93 -26.44 27.44
C ARG A 357 -21.32 -27.28 26.23
N ASN A 358 -21.76 -26.59 25.17
CA ASN A 358 -21.87 -27.03 23.78
C ASN A 358 -22.39 -28.45 23.52
N ILE A 359 -23.66 -28.55 23.23
CA ILE A 359 -24.19 -29.68 22.43
C ILE A 359 -24.57 -29.08 21.07
N ASN A 360 -23.68 -29.28 20.08
CA ASN A 360 -24.04 -29.10 18.68
C ASN A 360 -24.99 -30.25 18.29
N PHE A 361 -26.12 -29.89 17.69
CA PHE A 361 -26.96 -30.78 16.88
C PHE A 361 -26.62 -30.65 15.41
#